data_462852dcdfd24154c37a04fc57fe13bb
#
_entry.id   462852dcdfd24154c37a04fc57fe13bb
#
_cell.length_a   1.000
_cell.length_b   1.000
_cell.length_c   1.000
_cell.angle_alpha   90.00
_cell.angle_beta   90.00
_cell.angle_gamma   90.00
#
_symmetry.space_group_name_H-M   'P 1'
#
loop_
_entity.id
_entity.type
_entity.pdbx_description
1 polymer ?
#
loop_
_entity_poly.entity_id
_entity_poly.type
_entity_poly.pdbx_seq_one_letter_code
_entity_poly.pdbx_strand_id
1 'polypeptide(L)'
;MDRVSTAHLRWAYPWKTLLQSGVVVAGGSDAPIETCCPFTGMHDAILRQSRDDEEDIFRPEERVDFAEALWMYTIGAAYAANSEHFLGQVYHEYTHVWYVLDCVVTLL
;
A
#
# COMPACT_ATOMS: atom_id res chain seq x y z
N MET A 1 13.85 1.47 -16.83
CA MET A 1 12.39 1.44 -17.11
C MET A 1 12.04 1.35 -18.61
N ASP A 2 12.76 0.57 -19.35
CA ASP A 2 12.68 0.54 -20.83
C ASP A 2 11.56 -0.31 -21.43
N ARG A 3 10.70 -0.91 -20.58
CA ARG A 3 9.64 -1.81 -21.02
C ARG A 3 8.25 -1.21 -21.11
N VAL A 4 8.06 0.02 -20.61
CA VAL A 4 6.77 0.71 -20.57
C VAL A 4 6.89 2.04 -21.31
N SER A 5 6.02 2.29 -22.29
CA SER A 5 6.06 3.54 -23.02
C SER A 5 5.73 4.72 -22.10
N THR A 6 6.29 5.88 -22.37
CA THR A 6 6.11 7.11 -21.58
C THR A 6 4.63 7.49 -21.41
N ALA A 7 3.80 7.17 -22.41
CA ALA A 7 2.36 7.41 -22.35
C ALA A 7 1.65 6.56 -21.28
N HIS A 8 2.18 5.38 -20.96
CA HIS A 8 1.62 4.49 -19.95
C HIS A 8 2.22 4.71 -18.56
N LEU A 9 3.39 5.33 -18.46
CA LEU A 9 4.03 5.60 -17.16
C LEU A 9 3.16 6.46 -16.25
N ARG A 10 2.33 7.35 -16.81
CA ARG A 10 1.38 8.17 -16.04
C ARG A 10 0.34 7.35 -15.26
N TRP A 11 0.11 6.11 -15.63
CA TRP A 11 -0.81 5.20 -14.97
C TRP A 11 -0.11 4.18 -14.09
N ALA A 12 1.21 4.23 -14.01
CA ALA A 12 1.97 3.31 -13.18
C ALA A 12 1.89 3.73 -11.71
N TYR A 13 1.32 2.88 -10.89
CA TYR A 13 1.19 3.07 -9.44
C TYR A 13 0.55 4.41 -9.05
N PRO A 14 -0.67 4.76 -9.54
CA PRO A 14 -1.31 6.04 -9.29
C PRO A 14 -2.06 6.04 -7.95
N TRP A 15 -1.38 5.72 -6.85
CA TRP A 15 -1.99 5.47 -5.55
C TRP A 15 -2.69 6.71 -4.98
N LYS A 16 -2.04 7.87 -5.04
CA LYS A 16 -2.65 9.14 -4.57
C LYS A 16 -3.90 9.50 -5.37
N THR A 17 -3.82 9.38 -6.69
CA THR A 17 -4.94 9.61 -7.58
C THR A 17 -6.11 8.67 -7.26
N LEU A 18 -5.85 7.38 -7.02
CA LEU A 18 -6.89 6.41 -6.66
C LEU A 18 -7.54 6.75 -5.32
N LEU A 19 -6.75 7.04 -4.28
CA LEU A 19 -7.28 7.45 -2.97
C LEU A 19 -8.15 8.70 -3.07
N GLN A 20 -7.70 9.71 -3.82
CA GLN A 20 -8.45 10.95 -4.04
C GLN A 20 -9.76 10.73 -4.82
N SER A 21 -9.83 9.70 -5.65
CA SER A 21 -11.07 9.34 -6.35
C SER A 21 -12.09 8.59 -5.48
N GLY A 22 -11.74 8.32 -4.21
CA GLY A 22 -12.59 7.60 -3.27
C GLY A 22 -12.56 6.08 -3.40
N VAL A 23 -11.64 5.54 -4.20
CA VAL A 23 -11.43 4.10 -4.30
C VAL A 23 -10.70 3.60 -3.06
N VAL A 24 -11.15 2.48 -2.50
CA VAL A 24 -10.44 1.78 -1.43
C VAL A 24 -9.22 1.09 -2.02
N VAL A 25 -8.04 1.48 -1.55
CA VAL A 25 -6.77 0.89 -1.99
C VAL A 25 -6.23 0.02 -0.87
N ALA A 26 -5.96 -1.24 -1.16
CA ALA A 26 -5.32 -2.17 -0.25
C ALA A 26 -3.81 -2.23 -0.52
N GLY A 27 -3.01 -2.06 0.51
CA GLY A 27 -1.55 -2.26 0.44
C GLY A 27 -1.20 -3.72 0.66
N GLY A 28 -0.18 -4.21 -0.06
CA GLY A 28 0.37 -5.56 0.09
C GLY A 28 1.72 -5.69 -0.59
N SER A 29 2.49 -6.70 -0.22
CA SER A 29 3.86 -6.94 -0.72
C SER A 29 3.92 -7.93 -1.88
N ASP A 30 2.84 -8.67 -2.12
CA ASP A 30 2.86 -9.82 -3.05
C ASP A 30 3.97 -10.82 -2.70
N ALA A 31 4.19 -11.05 -1.39
CA ALA A 31 5.22 -11.97 -0.93
C ALA A 31 5.05 -13.36 -1.56
N PRO A 32 6.12 -14.03 -2.00
CA PRO A 32 7.54 -13.73 -1.77
C PRO A 32 8.22 -12.85 -2.86
N ILE A 33 7.45 -12.17 -3.70
CA ILE A 33 8.01 -11.30 -4.75
C ILE A 33 8.78 -10.15 -4.10
N GLU A 34 8.17 -9.49 -3.11
CA GLU A 34 8.83 -8.52 -2.25
C GLU A 34 8.89 -9.04 -0.80
N THR A 35 9.58 -8.31 0.07
CA THR A 35 9.60 -8.62 1.50
C THR A 35 8.19 -8.47 2.10
N CYS A 36 7.80 -9.38 2.99
CA CYS A 36 6.51 -9.30 3.68
C CYS A 36 6.45 -8.21 4.76
N CYS A 37 7.47 -7.37 4.90
CA CYS A 37 7.49 -6.28 5.87
C CYS A 37 6.60 -5.12 5.39
N PRO A 38 5.47 -4.82 6.05
CA PRO A 38 4.56 -3.77 5.61
C PRO A 38 5.18 -2.38 5.70
N PHE A 39 6.09 -2.17 6.67
CA PHE A 39 6.79 -0.89 6.80
C PHE A 39 7.68 -0.57 5.59
N THR A 40 8.20 -1.60 4.92
CA THR A 40 8.95 -1.43 3.68
C THR A 40 8.03 -0.91 2.56
N GLY A 41 6.88 -1.53 2.37
CA GLY A 41 5.92 -1.09 1.36
C GLY A 41 5.33 0.29 1.67
N MET A 42 5.06 0.60 2.95
CA MET A 42 4.64 1.94 3.36
C MET A 42 5.72 2.98 3.06
N HIS A 43 6.98 2.69 3.39
CA HIS A 43 8.12 3.54 3.08
C HIS A 43 8.20 3.84 1.57
N ASP A 44 8.11 2.81 0.74
CA ASP A 44 8.18 2.94 -0.72
C ASP A 44 6.99 3.75 -1.27
N ALA A 45 5.79 3.60 -0.69
CA ALA A 45 4.62 4.39 -1.07
C ALA A 45 4.75 5.87 -0.70
N ILE A 46 5.39 6.19 0.44
CA ILE A 46 5.58 7.55 0.95
C ILE A 46 6.71 8.26 0.19
N LEU A 47 7.84 7.60 0.00
CA LEU A 47 9.02 8.23 -0.59
C LEU A 47 9.06 8.10 -2.12
N ARG A 48 8.58 6.97 -2.66
CA ARG A 48 8.59 6.64 -4.09
C ARG A 48 9.97 6.77 -4.73
N GLN A 49 10.99 6.41 -3.97
CA GLN A 49 12.37 6.47 -4.40
C GLN A 49 12.97 5.07 -4.46
N SER A 50 13.97 4.91 -5.32
CA SER A 50 14.76 3.69 -5.39
C SER A 50 15.54 3.52 -4.08
N ARG A 51 15.70 2.28 -3.62
CA ARG A 51 16.54 1.96 -2.45
C ARG A 51 18.02 2.04 -2.76
N ASP A 52 18.38 1.90 -4.04
CA ASP A 52 19.78 1.94 -4.51
C ASP A 52 20.20 3.34 -4.94
N ASP A 53 19.24 4.24 -5.22
CA ASP A 53 19.47 5.60 -5.65
C ASP A 53 18.39 6.53 -5.10
N GLU A 54 18.70 7.26 -4.05
CA GLU A 54 17.78 8.19 -3.38
C GLU A 54 17.37 9.37 -4.25
N GLU A 55 18.12 9.67 -5.31
CA GLU A 55 17.80 10.74 -6.27
C GLU A 55 16.80 10.25 -7.34
N ASP A 56 16.69 8.93 -7.57
CA ASP A 56 15.72 8.35 -8.50
C ASP A 56 14.33 8.25 -7.86
N ILE A 57 13.57 9.33 -7.97
CA ILE A 57 12.20 9.43 -7.44
C ILE A 57 11.22 9.23 -8.57
N PHE A 58 10.38 8.19 -8.45
CA PHE A 58 9.39 7.87 -9.45
C PHE A 58 8.03 8.50 -9.12
N ARG A 59 7.57 9.44 -9.95
CA ARG A 59 6.26 10.09 -9.83
C ARG A 59 5.98 10.65 -8.43
N PRO A 60 6.70 11.67 -7.99
CA PRO A 60 6.56 12.24 -6.64
C PRO A 60 5.16 12.78 -6.35
N GLU A 61 4.38 13.11 -7.38
CA GLU A 61 2.99 13.57 -7.27
C GLU A 61 2.04 12.48 -6.76
N GLU A 62 2.42 11.21 -6.88
CA GLU A 62 1.65 10.07 -6.42
C GLU A 62 2.09 9.57 -5.03
N ARG A 63 2.91 10.33 -4.33
CA ARG A 63 3.26 10.05 -2.93
C ARG A 63 2.01 10.07 -2.06
N VAL A 64 1.90 9.08 -1.19
CA VAL A 64 0.90 9.08 -0.13
C VAL A 64 1.53 9.58 1.17
N ASP A 65 0.74 10.11 2.07
CA ASP A 65 1.23 10.43 3.40
C ASP A 65 1.23 9.19 4.32
N PHE A 66 1.78 9.34 5.53
CA PHE A 66 1.87 8.23 6.48
C PHE A 66 0.49 7.67 6.87
N ALA A 67 -0.49 8.53 7.06
CA ALA A 67 -1.84 8.11 7.45
C ALA A 67 -2.52 7.35 6.32
N GLU A 68 -2.37 7.81 5.08
CA GLU A 68 -2.85 7.12 3.89
C GLU A 68 -2.18 5.75 3.72
N ALA A 69 -0.85 5.68 3.84
CA ALA A 69 -0.11 4.42 3.76
C ALA A 69 -0.56 3.45 4.86
N LEU A 70 -0.67 3.91 6.11
CA LEU A 70 -1.16 3.09 7.22
C LEU A 70 -2.58 2.60 6.96
N TRP A 71 -3.45 3.47 6.46
CA TRP A 71 -4.83 3.11 6.11
C TRP A 71 -4.89 2.02 5.04
N MET A 72 -4.06 2.11 3.99
CA MET A 72 -3.98 1.09 2.94
C MET A 72 -3.59 -0.28 3.49
N TYR A 73 -2.63 -0.32 4.42
CA TYR A 73 -2.13 -1.58 5.01
C TYR A 73 -2.97 -2.10 6.20
N THR A 74 -3.99 -1.38 6.63
CA THR A 74 -4.88 -1.77 7.73
C THR A 74 -6.32 -1.87 7.26
N ILE A 75 -7.05 -0.77 7.23
CA ILE A 75 -8.48 -0.73 6.86
C ILE A 75 -8.67 -1.13 5.40
N GLY A 76 -7.85 -0.62 4.50
CA GLY A 76 -7.91 -0.96 3.07
C GLY A 76 -7.69 -2.45 2.83
N ALA A 77 -6.69 -3.04 3.51
CA ALA A 77 -6.42 -4.48 3.43
C ALA A 77 -7.56 -5.31 4.03
N ALA A 78 -8.11 -4.90 5.19
CA ALA A 78 -9.26 -5.56 5.81
C ALA A 78 -10.51 -5.52 4.91
N TYR A 79 -10.76 -4.37 4.26
CA TYR A 79 -11.85 -4.21 3.30
C TYR A 79 -11.68 -5.16 2.11
N ALA A 80 -10.49 -5.24 1.52
CA ALA A 80 -10.22 -6.16 0.41
C ALA A 80 -10.44 -7.63 0.80
N ALA A 81 -10.20 -7.97 2.09
CA ALA A 81 -10.45 -9.30 2.65
C ALA A 81 -11.93 -9.50 3.13
N ASN A 82 -12.81 -8.52 2.92
CA ASN A 82 -14.19 -8.50 3.44
C ASN A 82 -14.26 -8.74 4.96
N SER A 83 -13.35 -8.13 5.68
CA SER A 83 -13.13 -8.34 7.13
C SER A 83 -13.09 -7.03 7.92
N GLU A 84 -13.45 -5.91 7.31
CA GLU A 84 -13.40 -4.56 7.88
C GLU A 84 -14.27 -4.39 9.14
N HIS A 85 -15.24 -5.29 9.35
CA HIS A 85 -16.13 -5.25 10.51
C HIS A 85 -15.43 -5.67 11.81
N PHE A 86 -14.28 -6.34 11.74
CA PHE A 86 -13.55 -6.85 12.91
C PHE A 86 -12.02 -6.76 12.79
N LEU A 87 -11.50 -6.28 11.66
CA LEU A 87 -10.06 -6.08 11.42
C LEU A 87 -9.77 -4.67 10.92
N GLY A 88 -8.51 -4.30 10.95
CA GLY A 88 -8.00 -3.04 10.39
C GLY A 88 -8.09 -1.84 11.31
N GLN A 89 -8.73 -1.96 12.47
CA GLN A 89 -8.90 -0.88 13.44
C GLN A 89 -8.67 -1.37 14.86
N VAL A 90 -8.25 -0.47 15.75
CA VAL A 90 -8.12 -0.74 17.18
C VAL A 90 -9.25 -0.01 17.90
N TYR A 91 -10.26 -0.76 18.32
CA TYR A 91 -11.34 -0.27 19.16
C TYR A 91 -11.25 -0.85 20.57
N HIS A 92 -11.73 -0.12 21.55
CA HIS A 92 -11.73 -0.54 22.95
C HIS A 92 -12.50 -1.85 23.21
N GLU A 93 -13.43 -2.20 22.35
CA GLU A 93 -14.27 -3.41 22.47
C GLU A 93 -13.75 -4.61 21.70
N TYR A 94 -12.78 -4.42 20.82
CA TYR A 94 -12.15 -5.52 20.10
C TYR A 94 -10.89 -5.95 20.84
N THR A 95 -11.05 -6.97 21.68
CA THR A 95 -9.90 -7.71 22.24
C THR A 95 -9.24 -8.42 21.09
N HIS A 96 -8.04 -8.02 20.79
CA HIS A 96 -7.05 -8.68 19.97
C HIS A 96 -6.84 -8.14 18.55
N VAL A 97 -5.62 -7.82 18.37
CA VAL A 97 -4.72 -8.19 17.29
C VAL A 97 -4.44 -7.12 16.28
N TRP A 98 -3.22 -6.64 16.39
CA TRP A 98 -2.43 -6.11 15.28
C TRP A 98 -2.16 -7.22 14.26
N TYR A 99 -3.11 -7.50 13.37
CA TYR A 99 -2.77 -8.20 12.14
C TYR A 99 -2.50 -7.17 11.07
N VAL A 100 -1.25 -6.97 10.81
CA VAL A 100 -0.82 -6.42 9.54
C VAL A 100 -1.04 -7.54 8.54
N LEU A 101 -2.10 -7.43 7.75
CA LEU A 101 -2.55 -8.43 6.79
C LEU A 101 -1.65 -8.50 5.55
N ASP A 102 -0.32 -8.44 5.71
CA ASP A 102 0.57 -8.61 4.57
C ASP A 102 0.62 -10.06 4.06
N CYS A 103 0.26 -11.03 4.90
CA CYS A 103 0.27 -12.45 4.52
C CYS A 103 -1.04 -12.98 3.92
N VAL A 104 -2.15 -12.25 3.97
CA VAL A 104 -3.46 -12.80 3.53
C VAL A 104 -3.74 -12.53 2.05
N VAL A 105 -3.14 -11.52 1.45
CA VAL A 105 -3.34 -11.21 0.03
C VAL A 105 -2.65 -12.23 -0.90
N THR A 106 -1.71 -13.02 -0.38
CA THR A 106 -0.97 -14.03 -1.15
C THR A 106 -1.68 -15.38 -1.25
N LEU A 107 -2.84 -15.55 -0.61
CA LEU A 107 -3.57 -16.83 -0.58
C LEU A 107 -4.93 -16.80 -1.32
N LEU A 108 -5.24 -15.75 -2.05
CA LEU A 108 -6.37 -15.66 -2.98
C LEU A 108 -5.86 -15.59 -4.41
#